data_967ace1cb9d2a4d452c9fed45b9dc8f6
#
_entry.id   967ace1cb9d2a4d452c9fed45b9dc8f6
#
_cell.length_a   1.000
_cell.length_b   1.000
_cell.length_c   1.000
_cell.angle_alpha   90.00
_cell.angle_beta   90.00
_cell.angle_gamma   90.00
#
_symmetry.space_group_name_H-M   'P 1'
#
loop_
_entity.id
_entity.type
_entity.pdbx_description
1 polymer ?
#
loop_
_entity_poly.entity_id
_entity_poly.type
_entity_poly.pdbx_seq_one_letter_code
_entity_poly.pdbx_strand_id
1 'polypeptide(L)'
;MPARRVVPNIPIGTGDGSGDDPEAMRANAVFYGHLGFEEVMNHGWIMTLASPSHPTAQISIMTADRTGPVTPDLSVEVEDVDAAYAAVVEGGAEIVYGPADEEWGVRRFFVRDPNGRVINVLSHR
;
A
#
# COMPACT_ATOMS: atom_id res chain seq x y z
N MET A 1 6.93 -15.77 10.77
CA MET A 1 7.25 -14.40 10.35
C MET A 1 6.01 -13.52 10.48
N PRO A 2 5.97 -12.63 11.44
CA PRO A 2 4.77 -11.84 11.68
C PRO A 2 4.60 -10.69 10.69
N ALA A 3 3.34 -10.36 10.43
CA ALA A 3 3.02 -9.09 9.79
C ALA A 3 3.25 -7.97 10.80
N ARG A 4 3.87 -6.88 10.35
CA ARG A 4 4.18 -5.73 11.20
C ARG A 4 3.19 -4.60 11.08
N ARG A 5 2.59 -4.43 9.90
CA ARG A 5 1.72 -3.31 9.60
C ARG A 5 0.83 -3.68 8.44
N VAL A 6 -0.42 -3.26 8.50
CA VAL A 6 -1.38 -3.46 7.42
C VAL A 6 -1.94 -2.08 7.05
N VAL A 7 -1.90 -1.76 5.76
CA VAL A 7 -2.35 -0.46 5.26
C VAL A 7 -3.33 -0.69 4.12
N PRO A 8 -4.63 -0.42 4.32
CA PRO A 8 -5.57 -0.38 3.21
C PRO A 8 -5.21 0.74 2.25
N ASN A 9 -5.30 0.48 0.96
CA ASN A 9 -5.05 1.46 -0.09
C ASN A 9 -6.40 1.85 -0.70
N ILE A 10 -6.81 3.10 -0.49
CA ILE A 10 -8.10 3.61 -0.94
C ILE A 10 -7.89 4.34 -2.26
N PRO A 11 -8.44 3.82 -3.36
CA PRO A 11 -8.25 4.47 -4.65
C PRO A 11 -9.13 5.70 -4.76
N ILE A 12 -8.57 6.77 -5.33
CA ILE A 12 -9.29 7.98 -5.69
C ILE A 12 -8.87 8.38 -7.09
N GLY A 13 -9.58 9.33 -7.67
CA GLY A 13 -9.08 10.01 -8.83
C GLY A 13 -9.93 9.85 -10.05
N THR A 14 -9.35 10.15 -11.16
CA THR A 14 -10.00 10.45 -12.43
C THR A 14 -10.41 9.23 -13.23
N GLY A 15 -10.16 8.04 -12.72
CA GLY A 15 -10.46 6.80 -13.42
C GLY A 15 -9.41 6.37 -14.43
N ASP A 16 -8.56 7.27 -14.90
CA ASP A 16 -7.47 6.93 -15.81
C ASP A 16 -6.10 6.88 -15.15
N GLY A 17 -6.02 7.26 -13.87
CA GLY A 17 -4.77 7.22 -13.12
C GLY A 17 -3.70 8.17 -13.62
N SER A 18 -4.06 9.13 -14.48
CA SER A 18 -3.10 9.91 -15.23
C SER A 18 -2.52 11.10 -14.48
N GLY A 19 -3.01 11.42 -13.29
CA GLY A 19 -2.54 12.61 -12.59
C GLY A 19 -2.82 12.60 -11.11
N ASP A 20 -2.23 13.59 -10.45
CA ASP A 20 -2.50 13.87 -9.06
C ASP A 20 -3.86 14.55 -8.92
N ASP A 21 -4.49 14.36 -7.79
CA ASP A 21 -5.77 14.99 -7.47
C ASP A 21 -5.66 15.65 -6.09
N PRO A 22 -5.04 16.85 -6.03
CA PRO A 22 -4.82 17.52 -4.75
C PRO A 22 -6.10 17.89 -4.01
N GLU A 23 -7.18 18.14 -4.75
CA GLU A 23 -8.46 18.47 -4.13
C GLU A 23 -9.08 17.26 -3.44
N ALA A 24 -9.07 16.09 -4.10
CA ALA A 24 -9.52 14.84 -3.49
C ALA A 24 -8.61 14.44 -2.32
N MET A 25 -7.30 14.67 -2.43
CA MET A 25 -6.38 14.41 -1.34
C MET A 25 -6.73 15.25 -0.10
N ARG A 26 -6.98 16.55 -0.28
CA ARG A 26 -7.40 17.43 0.83
C ARG A 26 -8.71 16.98 1.45
N ALA A 27 -9.69 16.64 0.62
CA ALA A 27 -10.99 16.19 1.12
C ALA A 27 -10.85 14.93 1.97
N ASN A 28 -10.00 14.00 1.55
CA ASN A 28 -9.74 12.78 2.32
C ASN A 28 -8.99 13.08 3.61
N ALA A 29 -8.00 13.97 3.58
CA ALA A 29 -7.27 14.36 4.79
C ALA A 29 -8.21 14.98 5.83
N VAL A 30 -9.14 15.82 5.41
CA VAL A 30 -10.14 16.43 6.28
C VAL A 30 -11.07 15.35 6.84
N PHE A 31 -11.61 14.51 5.99
CA PHE A 31 -12.56 13.46 6.43
C PHE A 31 -11.91 12.53 7.46
N TYR A 32 -10.76 11.96 7.13
CA TYR A 32 -10.09 11.01 8.03
C TYR A 32 -9.47 11.72 9.22
N GLY A 33 -9.16 13.03 9.11
CA GLY A 33 -8.77 13.85 10.22
C GLY A 33 -9.83 13.91 11.32
N HIS A 34 -11.11 13.90 10.94
CA HIS A 34 -12.21 13.83 11.90
C HIS A 34 -12.22 12.50 12.67
N LEU A 35 -11.59 11.46 12.13
CA LEU A 35 -11.48 10.16 12.78
C LEU A 35 -10.15 9.98 13.54
N GLY A 36 -9.34 11.03 13.60
CA GLY A 36 -8.10 11.01 14.38
C GLY A 36 -6.84 10.67 13.60
N PHE A 37 -6.90 10.66 12.27
CA PHE A 37 -5.73 10.42 11.43
C PHE A 37 -5.03 11.73 11.08
N GLU A 38 -3.70 11.64 10.94
CA GLU A 38 -2.87 12.77 10.51
C GLU A 38 -2.01 12.35 9.31
N GLU A 39 -1.78 13.28 8.41
CA GLU A 39 -0.91 13.03 7.25
C GLU A 39 0.52 12.83 7.70
N VAL A 40 1.15 11.72 7.29
CA VAL A 40 2.54 11.40 7.60
C VAL A 40 3.42 11.30 6.35
N MET A 41 2.81 11.20 5.17
CA MET A 41 3.54 11.13 3.90
C MET A 41 2.61 11.61 2.78
N ASN A 42 3.17 12.37 1.84
CA ASN A 42 2.43 12.79 0.65
C ASN A 42 3.39 12.96 -0.53
N HIS A 43 3.20 12.15 -1.55
CA HIS A 43 3.98 12.21 -2.79
C HIS A 43 3.12 12.68 -3.98
N GLY A 44 1.95 13.26 -3.72
CA GLY A 44 1.02 13.71 -4.76
C GLY A 44 0.10 12.60 -5.25
N TRP A 45 0.65 11.47 -5.68
CA TRP A 45 -0.13 10.33 -6.14
C TRP A 45 -0.51 9.37 -5.01
N ILE A 46 0.14 9.47 -3.88
CA ILE A 46 -0.16 8.70 -2.67
C ILE A 46 0.01 9.59 -1.44
N MET A 47 -0.93 9.48 -0.51
CA MET A 47 -0.87 10.13 0.78
C MET A 47 -1.14 9.08 1.85
N THR A 48 -0.28 9.00 2.87
CA THR A 48 -0.48 8.09 3.99
C THR A 48 -0.91 8.86 5.22
N LEU A 49 -1.96 8.36 5.87
CA LEU A 49 -2.53 8.91 7.08
C LEU A 49 -2.34 7.91 8.20
N ALA A 50 -1.96 8.37 9.39
CA ALA A 50 -1.70 7.49 10.53
C ALA A 50 -2.32 8.07 11.79
N SER A 51 -2.64 7.19 12.73
CA SER A 51 -3.06 7.62 14.06
C SER A 51 -1.84 8.02 14.89
N PRO A 52 -1.80 9.22 15.47
CA PRO A 52 -0.63 9.66 16.27
C PRO A 52 -0.35 8.78 17.48
N SER A 53 -1.39 8.24 18.09
CA SER A 53 -1.25 7.40 19.29
C SER A 53 -1.04 5.92 18.97
N HIS A 54 -1.34 5.51 17.73
CA HIS A 54 -1.19 4.13 17.26
C HIS A 54 -0.63 4.15 15.84
N PRO A 55 0.69 4.41 15.67
CA PRO A 55 1.26 4.72 14.36
C PRO A 55 1.17 3.60 13.31
N THR A 56 0.88 2.37 13.72
CA THR A 56 0.66 1.26 12.78
C THR A 56 -0.77 1.24 12.23
N ALA A 57 -1.69 2.03 12.81
CA ALA A 57 -3.03 2.21 12.26
C ALA A 57 -2.93 3.26 11.14
N GLN A 58 -2.90 2.78 9.92
CA GLN A 58 -2.65 3.63 8.73
C GLN A 58 -3.61 3.30 7.61
N ILE A 59 -3.85 4.29 6.78
CA ILE A 59 -4.49 4.13 5.48
C ILE A 59 -3.71 4.94 4.45
N SER A 60 -3.73 4.49 3.21
CA SER A 60 -3.16 5.25 2.09
C SER A 60 -4.26 5.61 1.12
N ILE A 61 -4.23 6.85 0.64
CA ILE A 61 -5.12 7.37 -0.38
C ILE A 61 -4.28 7.53 -1.63
N MET A 62 -4.68 6.93 -2.75
CA MET A 62 -3.82 6.95 -3.93
C MET A 62 -4.60 7.00 -5.23
N THR A 63 -4.05 7.73 -6.20
CA THR A 63 -4.61 7.76 -7.55
C THR A 63 -4.21 6.53 -8.34
N ALA A 64 -2.96 6.08 -8.17
CA ALA A 64 -2.44 4.87 -8.81
C ALA A 64 -1.10 4.51 -8.16
N ASP A 65 -0.67 3.26 -8.27
CA ASP A 65 0.71 2.89 -7.92
C ASP A 65 1.59 3.16 -9.14
N ARG A 66 2.42 4.19 -9.06
CA ARG A 66 3.25 4.62 -10.18
C ARG A 66 4.49 3.77 -10.39
N THR A 67 4.81 2.91 -9.45
CA THR A 67 6.01 2.06 -9.51
C THR A 67 5.69 0.59 -9.72
N GLY A 68 4.41 0.24 -9.80
CA GLY A 68 3.97 -1.14 -10.02
C GLY A 68 2.99 -1.25 -11.18
N PRO A 69 2.69 -2.48 -11.62
CA PRO A 69 1.82 -2.72 -12.77
C PRO A 69 0.33 -2.48 -12.49
N VAL A 70 -0.06 -2.56 -11.23
CA VAL A 70 -1.44 -2.35 -10.78
C VAL A 70 -1.41 -1.65 -9.43
N THR A 71 -2.54 -1.07 -9.03
CA THR A 71 -2.68 -0.50 -7.69
C THR A 71 -3.15 -1.60 -6.74
N PRO A 72 -2.36 -1.95 -5.73
CA PRO A 72 -2.77 -3.00 -4.79
C PRO A 72 -3.88 -2.50 -3.86
N ASP A 73 -4.73 -3.44 -3.44
CA ASP A 73 -5.85 -3.14 -2.53
C ASP A 73 -5.37 -2.95 -1.09
N LEU A 74 -4.31 -3.64 -0.72
CA LEU A 74 -3.83 -3.70 0.65
C LEU A 74 -2.32 -3.83 0.63
N SER A 75 -1.65 -3.16 1.56
CA SER A 75 -0.21 -3.33 1.78
C SER A 75 0.02 -4.00 3.12
N VAL A 76 0.86 -5.02 3.14
CA VAL A 76 1.23 -5.75 4.36
C VAL A 76 2.74 -5.69 4.50
N GLU A 77 3.21 -5.02 5.52
CA GLU A 77 4.63 -4.99 5.85
C GLU A 77 4.96 -6.21 6.68
N VAL A 78 5.99 -6.94 6.26
CA VAL A 78 6.48 -8.15 6.94
C VAL A 78 7.94 -7.96 7.31
N GLU A 79 8.42 -8.80 8.21
CA GLU A 79 9.81 -8.76 8.62
C GLU A 79 10.76 -9.24 7.52
N ASP A 80 10.38 -10.31 6.82
CA ASP A 80 11.20 -10.96 5.81
C ASP A 80 10.36 -11.22 4.55
N VAL A 81 10.49 -10.32 3.58
CA VAL A 81 9.69 -10.39 2.36
C VAL A 81 10.02 -11.63 1.53
N ASP A 82 11.28 -12.09 1.53
CA ASP A 82 11.66 -13.27 0.75
C ASP A 82 11.08 -14.55 1.35
N ALA A 83 11.01 -14.63 2.68
CA ALA A 83 10.36 -15.76 3.34
C ALA A 83 8.85 -15.75 3.07
N ALA A 84 8.22 -14.58 3.08
CA ALA A 84 6.81 -14.46 2.73
C ALA A 84 6.55 -14.88 1.29
N TYR A 85 7.42 -14.45 0.38
CA TYR A 85 7.33 -14.84 -1.03
C TYR A 85 7.38 -16.36 -1.19
N ALA A 86 8.38 -17.00 -0.58
CA ALA A 86 8.52 -18.46 -0.64
C ALA A 86 7.27 -19.17 -0.11
N ALA A 87 6.70 -18.67 0.99
CA ALA A 87 5.52 -19.27 1.59
C ALA A 87 4.29 -19.19 0.68
N VAL A 88 4.02 -18.03 0.07
CA VAL A 88 2.84 -17.89 -0.79
C VAL A 88 3.01 -18.64 -2.10
N VAL A 89 4.22 -18.72 -2.65
CA VAL A 89 4.50 -19.51 -3.84
C VAL A 89 4.29 -21.00 -3.56
N GLU A 90 4.80 -21.49 -2.45
CA GLU A 90 4.58 -22.88 -2.04
C GLU A 90 3.09 -23.18 -1.86
N GLY A 91 2.34 -22.21 -1.38
CA GLY A 91 0.88 -22.32 -1.23
C GLY A 91 0.10 -22.23 -2.53
N GLY A 92 0.77 -21.99 -3.67
CA GLY A 92 0.12 -21.96 -4.98
C GLY A 92 -0.50 -20.62 -5.35
N ALA A 93 -0.15 -19.54 -4.65
CA ALA A 93 -0.71 -18.23 -4.94
C ALA A 93 -0.14 -17.64 -6.25
N GLU A 94 -0.95 -16.83 -6.91
CA GLU A 94 -0.54 -16.14 -8.14
C GLU A 94 0.29 -14.90 -7.79
N ILE A 95 1.52 -14.85 -8.29
CA ILE A 95 2.37 -13.67 -8.16
C ILE A 95 2.05 -12.72 -9.31
N VAL A 96 1.69 -11.48 -8.96
CA VAL A 96 1.34 -10.45 -9.94
C VAL A 96 2.55 -9.61 -10.33
N TYR A 97 3.49 -9.41 -9.40
CA TYR A 97 4.65 -8.55 -9.61
C TYR A 97 5.75 -8.88 -8.62
N GLY A 98 6.99 -8.80 -9.05
CA GLY A 98 8.16 -8.92 -8.21
C GLY A 98 8.54 -10.35 -7.83
N PRO A 99 9.39 -10.52 -6.82
CA PRO A 99 9.98 -9.52 -5.92
C PRO A 99 10.88 -8.51 -6.62
N ALA A 100 10.80 -7.27 -6.17
CA ALA A 100 11.60 -6.18 -6.74
C ALA A 100 12.08 -5.24 -5.63
N ASP A 101 13.30 -4.75 -5.82
CA ASP A 101 13.85 -3.69 -4.98
C ASP A 101 13.43 -2.35 -5.59
N GLU A 102 12.65 -1.58 -4.85
CA GLU A 102 12.19 -0.28 -5.30
C GLU A 102 13.17 0.80 -4.87
N GLU A 103 13.34 1.84 -5.70
CA GLU A 103 14.27 2.93 -5.44
C GLU A 103 13.98 3.69 -4.14
N TRP A 104 12.72 3.67 -3.71
CA TRP A 104 12.26 4.36 -2.51
C TRP A 104 12.44 3.57 -1.21
N GLY A 105 13.25 2.53 -1.25
CA GLY A 105 13.77 1.89 -0.03
C GLY A 105 13.00 0.69 0.45
N VAL A 106 12.21 0.04 -0.39
CA VAL A 106 11.53 -1.21 -0.02
C VAL A 106 11.88 -2.31 -1.01
N ARG A 107 11.72 -3.54 -0.56
CA ARG A 107 11.65 -4.73 -1.40
C ARG A 107 10.24 -5.28 -1.29
N ARG A 108 9.60 -5.58 -2.40
CA ARG A 108 8.19 -5.97 -2.39
C ARG A 108 7.83 -6.93 -3.51
N PHE A 109 6.70 -7.60 -3.33
CA PHE A 109 6.01 -8.33 -4.40
C PHE A 109 4.50 -8.13 -4.26
N PHE A 110 3.79 -8.33 -5.36
CA PHE A 110 2.33 -8.33 -5.36
C PHE A 110 1.85 -9.76 -5.55
N VAL A 111 0.87 -10.15 -4.76
CA VAL A 111 0.28 -11.49 -4.80
C VAL A 111 -1.24 -11.35 -4.78
N ARG A 112 -1.92 -12.26 -5.46
CA ARG A 112 -3.38 -12.28 -5.45
C ARG A 112 -3.86 -13.17 -4.31
N ASP A 113 -4.78 -12.65 -3.52
CA ASP A 113 -5.37 -13.44 -2.43
C ASP A 113 -6.49 -14.35 -2.96
N PRO A 114 -7.08 -15.24 -2.13
CA PRO A 114 -8.14 -16.14 -2.59
C PRO A 114 -9.40 -15.44 -3.12
N ASN A 115 -9.58 -14.16 -2.79
CA ASN A 115 -10.73 -13.37 -3.23
C ASN A 115 -10.45 -12.58 -4.51
N GLY A 116 -9.25 -12.71 -5.06
CA GLY A 116 -8.84 -11.97 -6.25
C GLY A 116 -8.27 -10.59 -5.97
N ARG A 117 -8.10 -10.21 -4.71
CA ARG A 117 -7.52 -8.92 -4.34
C ARG A 117 -6.00 -8.97 -4.49
N VAL A 118 -5.42 -7.85 -4.89
CA VAL A 118 -3.96 -7.74 -5.03
C VAL A 118 -3.39 -7.18 -3.73
N ILE A 119 -2.45 -7.92 -3.16
CA ILE A 119 -1.79 -7.57 -1.91
C ILE A 119 -0.35 -7.21 -2.21
N ASN A 120 0.06 -6.03 -1.76
CA ASN A 120 1.46 -5.60 -1.79
C ASN A 120 2.12 -6.09 -0.50
N VAL A 121 3.09 -6.98 -0.62
CA VAL A 121 3.84 -7.49 0.54
C VAL A 121 5.23 -6.89 0.48
N LEU A 122 5.66 -6.23 1.54
CA LEU A 122 6.89 -5.44 1.53
C LEU A 122 7.68 -5.56 2.84
N SER A 123 8.98 -5.34 2.71
CA SER A 123 9.88 -5.07 3.84
C SER A 123 10.67 -3.81 3.51
N HIS A 124 10.98 -3.00 4.50
CA HIS A 124 11.90 -1.87 4.34
C HIS A 124 13.34 -2.38 4.27
N ARG A 125 14.14 -1.75 3.43
CA ARG A 125 15.53 -2.11 3.19
C ARG A 125 16.47 -1.31 4.06
#